data_8b2456540c8ad1fa4b9d7a62d51a6e28
#
_entry.id   8b2456540c8ad1fa4b9d7a62d51a6e28
#
_cell.length_a   1.000
_cell.length_b   1.000
_cell.length_c   1.000
_cell.angle_alpha   90.00
_cell.angle_beta   90.00
_cell.angle_gamma   90.00
#
_symmetry.space_group_name_H-M   'P 1'
#
loop_
_entity.id
_entity.type
_entity.pdbx_description
1 polymer ?
#
loop_
_entity_poly.entity_id
_entity_poly.type
_entity_poly.pdbx_seq_one_letter_code
_entity_poly.pdbx_strand_id
1 'polypeptide(L)'
;WNNFSFLHHSERAPHGHFDALSITLSKGNKEFIIDSGGPYRYGNSLRFRYFMSSYAHNVAIINGKTHESGAQLVQSHSPSENIFVVEAYHKGYYPITHNRKCVYVKNKGLIVFDSFSNIESTTNIQLLWHMHPDCDFSDDYSEVSNAGSCIWIRNNMNTEKEVVSGIEGESPQGWVTPGIGLKEPCPTLIDSIDIEEDTVIVTYFEYEKNCLQNFSELQEKTQRIDKDDSEQVVPFGFNESTIEKYLS
;
A
#
# COMPACT_ATOMS: atom_id res chain seq x y z
N TRP A 1 -3.61 21.05 -2.72
CA TRP A 1 -3.34 20.37 -1.42
C TRP A 1 -2.97 18.94 -1.72
N ASN A 2 -1.77 18.51 -1.32
CA ASN A 2 -1.36 17.12 -1.42
C ASN A 2 -1.88 16.39 -0.18
N ASN A 3 -2.56 15.26 -0.35
CA ASN A 3 -3.17 14.51 0.74
C ASN A 3 -2.73 13.04 0.71
N PHE A 4 -2.59 12.49 1.90
CA PHE A 4 -2.38 11.07 2.15
C PHE A 4 -3.34 10.63 3.24
N SER A 5 -3.94 9.46 3.09
CA SER A 5 -4.67 8.80 4.16
C SER A 5 -4.19 7.37 4.38
N PHE A 6 -4.31 6.91 5.60
CA PHE A 6 -3.95 5.56 6.02
C PHE A 6 -5.11 4.99 6.84
N LEU A 7 -5.60 3.83 6.45
CA LEU A 7 -6.70 3.17 7.08
C LEU A 7 -6.21 2.14 8.10
N HIS A 8 -6.61 2.31 9.34
CA HIS A 8 -6.35 1.37 10.41
C HIS A 8 -7.63 1.20 11.24
N HIS A 9 -7.97 -0.04 11.55
CA HIS A 9 -9.03 -0.39 12.47
C HIS A 9 -8.67 -1.69 13.21
N SER A 10 -8.96 -1.74 14.52
CA SER A 10 -8.61 -2.89 15.37
C SER A 10 -9.51 -4.10 15.15
N GLU A 11 -10.74 -3.88 14.75
CA GLU A 11 -11.75 -4.92 14.52
C GLU A 11 -12.56 -4.58 13.26
N ARG A 12 -12.99 -5.61 12.54
CA ARG A 12 -13.89 -5.44 11.42
C ARG A 12 -15.29 -5.09 11.92
N ALA A 13 -15.77 -3.91 11.56
CA ALA A 13 -17.17 -3.52 11.84
C ALA A 13 -18.15 -4.38 11.02
N PRO A 14 -19.40 -4.55 11.48
CA PRO A 14 -20.46 -5.05 10.62
C PRO A 14 -20.52 -4.20 9.34
N HIS A 15 -20.49 -4.84 8.17
CA HIS A 15 -20.35 -4.18 6.87
C HIS A 15 -18.96 -3.59 6.56
N GLY A 16 -17.96 -3.77 7.40
CA GLY A 16 -16.58 -3.39 7.14
C GLY A 16 -15.95 -4.21 6.03
N HIS A 17 -14.94 -3.66 5.41
CA HIS A 17 -14.15 -4.29 4.35
C HIS A 17 -12.90 -4.95 4.92
N PHE A 18 -12.21 -5.76 4.12
CA PHE A 18 -10.90 -6.30 4.44
C PHE A 18 -9.82 -5.36 3.87
N ASP A 19 -9.75 -4.15 4.42
CA ASP A 19 -9.02 -2.98 3.93
C ASP A 19 -7.99 -2.44 4.95
N ALA A 20 -7.72 -3.19 6.01
CA ALA A 20 -6.73 -2.81 7.01
C ALA A 20 -5.36 -2.56 6.37
N LEU A 21 -4.71 -1.43 6.69
CA LEU A 21 -3.48 -0.90 6.13
C LEU A 21 -3.62 -0.28 4.72
N SER A 22 -4.83 -0.13 4.18
CA SER A 22 -5.05 0.55 2.89
C SER A 22 -4.65 2.02 2.97
N ILE A 23 -4.24 2.56 1.83
CA ILE A 23 -3.83 3.97 1.70
C ILE A 23 -4.54 4.64 0.54
N THR A 24 -4.62 5.97 0.58
CA THR A 24 -4.93 6.81 -0.58
C THR A 24 -3.89 7.91 -0.74
N LEU A 25 -3.68 8.41 -1.96
CA LEU A 25 -2.70 9.45 -2.24
C LEU A 25 -3.20 10.41 -3.32
N SER A 26 -3.06 11.72 -3.08
CA SER A 26 -3.33 12.76 -4.06
C SER A 26 -2.17 13.74 -4.19
N LYS A 27 -2.02 14.34 -5.38
CA LYS A 27 -1.08 15.43 -5.66
C LYS A 27 -1.86 16.64 -6.17
N GLY A 28 -1.82 17.74 -5.42
CA GLY A 28 -2.69 18.87 -5.69
C GLY A 28 -4.16 18.48 -5.53
N ASN A 29 -4.96 18.80 -6.54
CA ASN A 29 -6.37 18.44 -6.63
C ASN A 29 -6.63 17.16 -7.44
N LYS A 30 -5.59 16.36 -7.71
CA LYS A 30 -5.69 15.12 -8.47
C LYS A 30 -5.49 13.93 -7.57
N GLU A 31 -6.44 13.02 -7.59
CA GLU A 31 -6.33 11.72 -6.91
C GLU A 31 -5.54 10.76 -7.79
N PHE A 32 -4.59 10.06 -7.21
CA PHE A 32 -3.79 9.04 -7.87
C PHE A 32 -4.12 7.66 -7.31
N ILE A 33 -3.85 7.42 -6.04
CA ILE A 33 -4.22 6.18 -5.38
C ILE A 33 -5.54 6.42 -4.67
N ILE A 34 -6.57 5.66 -5.06
CA ILE A 34 -7.92 5.76 -4.55
C ILE A 34 -8.32 4.47 -3.81
N ASP A 35 -9.30 4.53 -2.95
CA ASP A 35 -10.01 3.34 -2.49
C ASP A 35 -11.11 2.98 -3.49
N SER A 36 -11.32 1.68 -3.75
CA SER A 36 -12.39 1.22 -4.66
C SER A 36 -13.79 1.60 -4.19
N GLY A 37 -13.89 2.10 -2.95
CA GLY A 37 -15.12 2.56 -2.38
C GLY A 37 -16.08 1.41 -2.03
N GLY A 38 -17.24 1.80 -1.62
CA GLY A 38 -18.37 0.96 -1.21
C GLY A 38 -19.48 1.89 -0.79
N PRO A 39 -20.67 1.45 -0.49
CA PRO A 39 -21.15 0.09 -0.66
C PRO A 39 -21.65 -0.17 -2.09
N TYR A 40 -21.28 -1.30 -2.65
CA TYR A 40 -21.91 -1.81 -3.86
C TYR A 40 -23.27 -2.45 -3.52
N ARG A 41 -24.07 -2.81 -4.54
CA ARG A 41 -25.45 -3.34 -4.36
C ARG A 41 -25.52 -4.48 -3.35
N TYR A 42 -26.41 -4.38 -2.36
CA TYR A 42 -26.77 -5.49 -1.50
C TYR A 42 -27.34 -6.66 -2.32
N GLY A 43 -26.94 -7.88 -1.96
CA GLY A 43 -27.34 -9.10 -2.68
C GLY A 43 -26.58 -9.39 -3.97
N ASN A 44 -25.73 -8.49 -4.47
CA ASN A 44 -24.87 -8.76 -5.61
C ASN A 44 -23.59 -9.48 -5.13
N SER A 45 -23.22 -10.58 -5.81
CA SER A 45 -22.04 -11.39 -5.46
C SER A 45 -20.73 -10.59 -5.57
N LEU A 46 -20.63 -9.62 -6.50
CA LEU A 46 -19.44 -8.78 -6.67
C LEU A 46 -19.15 -7.94 -5.41
N ARG A 47 -20.18 -7.57 -4.62
CA ARG A 47 -20.00 -6.88 -3.36
C ARG A 47 -19.09 -7.66 -2.41
N PHE A 48 -19.31 -8.96 -2.26
CA PHE A 48 -18.55 -9.80 -1.32
C PHE A 48 -17.25 -10.32 -1.94
N ARG A 49 -17.27 -10.67 -3.23
CA ARG A 49 -16.10 -11.24 -3.90
C ARG A 49 -15.02 -10.23 -4.23
N TYR A 50 -15.40 -8.93 -4.35
CA TYR A 50 -14.47 -7.87 -4.69
C TYR A 50 -14.56 -6.70 -3.72
N PHE A 51 -15.60 -5.87 -3.76
CA PHE A 51 -15.63 -4.58 -3.05
C PHE A 51 -15.44 -4.66 -1.54
N MET A 52 -15.78 -5.76 -0.89
CA MET A 52 -15.50 -5.98 0.53
C MET A 52 -14.24 -6.79 0.79
N SER A 53 -13.62 -7.37 -0.24
CA SER A 53 -12.41 -8.17 -0.11
C SER A 53 -11.16 -7.30 -0.18
N SER A 54 -10.02 -7.81 0.26
CA SER A 54 -8.73 -7.13 0.14
C SER A 54 -8.36 -6.79 -1.31
N TYR A 55 -8.92 -7.49 -2.29
CA TYR A 55 -8.67 -7.25 -3.72
C TYR A 55 -9.16 -5.89 -4.22
N ALA A 56 -10.06 -5.21 -3.50
CA ALA A 56 -10.56 -3.89 -3.85
C ALA A 56 -9.84 -2.75 -3.12
N HIS A 57 -8.79 -3.04 -2.38
CA HIS A 57 -8.11 -2.07 -1.52
C HIS A 57 -6.60 -2.04 -1.77
N ASN A 58 -5.94 -0.98 -1.33
CA ASN A 58 -4.49 -0.77 -1.53
C ASN A 58 -3.69 -1.48 -0.43
N VAL A 59 -3.71 -2.80 -0.47
CA VAL A 59 -3.14 -3.69 0.55
C VAL A 59 -2.27 -4.78 -0.09
N ALA A 60 -1.60 -5.58 0.74
CA ALA A 60 -0.93 -6.79 0.28
C ALA A 60 -1.91 -7.97 0.25
N ILE A 61 -1.83 -8.77 -0.81
CA ILE A 61 -2.44 -10.09 -0.92
C ILE A 61 -1.33 -11.13 -0.75
N ILE A 62 -1.52 -12.09 0.15
CA ILE A 62 -0.55 -13.15 0.41
C ILE A 62 -1.11 -14.50 -0.03
N ASN A 63 -0.40 -15.17 -0.94
CA ASN A 63 -0.79 -16.47 -1.50
C ASN A 63 -2.24 -16.48 -2.02
N GLY A 64 -2.67 -15.37 -2.66
CA GLY A 64 -3.99 -15.23 -3.25
C GLY A 64 -5.15 -15.17 -2.23
N LYS A 65 -4.90 -14.81 -0.97
CA LYS A 65 -5.91 -14.79 0.09
C LYS A 65 -6.24 -13.37 0.55
N THR A 66 -7.48 -13.14 0.92
CA THR A 66 -7.92 -11.97 1.67
C THR A 66 -7.51 -12.11 3.15
N HIS A 67 -7.00 -11.06 3.78
CA HIS A 67 -6.72 -11.07 5.22
C HIS A 67 -8.01 -11.11 6.05
N GLU A 68 -7.94 -11.65 7.27
CA GLU A 68 -9.14 -11.91 8.08
C GLU A 68 -9.25 -11.03 9.33
N SER A 69 -8.27 -10.17 9.61
CA SER A 69 -8.25 -9.34 10.82
C SER A 69 -8.09 -7.86 10.56
N GLY A 70 -8.46 -7.04 11.53
CA GLY A 70 -8.10 -5.63 11.58
C GLY A 70 -6.63 -5.42 11.94
N ALA A 71 -6.16 -4.18 11.84
CA ALA A 71 -4.79 -3.79 12.14
C ALA A 71 -4.65 -3.18 13.54
N GLN A 72 -3.46 -3.32 14.12
CA GLN A 72 -3.05 -2.67 15.35
C GLN A 72 -2.09 -1.54 15.03
N LEU A 73 -2.39 -0.34 15.50
CA LEU A 73 -1.52 0.83 15.36
C LEU A 73 -0.28 0.65 16.23
N VAL A 74 0.90 0.85 15.64
CA VAL A 74 2.18 0.88 16.34
C VAL A 74 2.54 2.32 16.69
N GLN A 75 2.51 3.22 15.70
CA GLN A 75 2.83 4.63 15.89
C GLN A 75 2.12 5.53 14.86
N SER A 76 1.89 6.78 15.27
CA SER A 76 1.42 7.84 14.39
C SER A 76 1.92 9.17 14.93
N HIS A 77 2.83 9.84 14.21
CA HIS A 77 3.42 11.10 14.67
C HIS A 77 4.01 11.91 13.50
N SER A 78 4.34 13.16 13.78
CA SER A 78 5.02 14.05 12.85
C SER A 78 6.37 14.45 13.43
N PRO A 79 7.48 13.83 12.96
CA PRO A 79 8.83 14.21 13.40
C PRO A 79 9.17 15.67 13.07
N SER A 80 8.60 16.21 12.01
CA SER A 80 8.70 17.60 11.61
C SER A 80 7.42 18.08 10.93
N GLU A 81 7.29 19.35 10.63
CA GLU A 81 6.14 19.92 9.90
C GLU A 81 6.00 19.39 8.45
N ASN A 82 7.05 18.77 7.92
CA ASN A 82 7.10 18.26 6.56
C ASN A 82 7.04 16.74 6.47
N ILE A 83 7.04 16.03 7.62
CA ILE A 83 7.03 14.57 7.65
C ILE A 83 5.92 14.09 8.56
N PHE A 84 5.17 13.10 8.07
CA PHE A 84 4.22 12.34 8.84
C PHE A 84 4.54 10.85 8.72
N VAL A 85 4.58 10.16 9.86
CA VAL A 85 4.85 8.72 9.95
C VAL A 85 3.65 8.04 10.58
N VAL A 86 3.23 6.95 9.97
CA VAL A 86 2.22 6.05 10.55
C VAL A 86 2.66 4.61 10.31
N GLU A 87 2.44 3.76 11.29
CA GLU A 87 2.79 2.33 11.24
C GLU A 87 1.73 1.52 11.96
N ALA A 88 1.30 0.45 11.31
CA ALA A 88 0.39 -0.53 11.89
C ALA A 88 0.66 -1.92 11.30
N TYR A 89 0.21 -2.96 11.99
CA TYR A 89 0.34 -4.34 11.54
C TYR A 89 -0.92 -5.15 11.74
N HIS A 90 -1.03 -6.27 11.05
CA HIS A 90 -2.04 -7.29 11.30
C HIS A 90 -1.46 -8.72 11.15
N LYS A 91 -2.15 -9.67 11.76
CA LYS A 91 -1.87 -11.11 11.69
C LYS A 91 -2.96 -11.87 10.91
N GLY A 92 -3.64 -11.19 9.99
CA GLY A 92 -4.72 -11.74 9.19
C GLY A 92 -4.29 -12.82 8.19
N TYR A 93 -3.00 -13.02 8.04
CA TYR A 93 -2.38 -14.09 7.24
C TYR A 93 -1.62 -15.11 8.10
N TYR A 94 -2.03 -15.31 9.35
CA TYR A 94 -1.31 -16.19 10.28
C TYR A 94 -0.77 -17.47 9.62
N PRO A 95 0.52 -17.87 9.86
CA PRO A 95 1.46 -17.29 10.81
C PRO A 95 2.16 -16.01 10.37
N ILE A 96 2.01 -15.60 9.11
CA ILE A 96 2.67 -14.41 8.57
C ILE A 96 2.08 -13.15 9.21
N THR A 97 2.96 -12.26 9.66
CA THR A 97 2.61 -10.91 10.09
C THR A 97 2.95 -9.92 9.00
N HIS A 98 1.99 -9.10 8.59
CA HIS A 98 2.19 -7.98 7.71
C HIS A 98 2.20 -6.67 8.51
N ASN A 99 3.31 -5.94 8.44
CA ASN A 99 3.46 -4.60 8.99
C ASN A 99 3.60 -3.61 7.83
N ARG A 100 2.86 -2.52 7.87
CA ARG A 100 2.99 -1.40 6.93
C ARG A 100 3.34 -0.14 7.68
N LYS A 101 4.47 0.47 7.28
CA LYS A 101 4.88 1.80 7.71
C LYS A 101 4.84 2.75 6.52
N CYS A 102 4.21 3.89 6.70
CA CYS A 102 4.13 4.95 5.70
C CYS A 102 4.88 6.17 6.20
N VAL A 103 5.75 6.72 5.36
CA VAL A 103 6.43 7.98 5.58
C VAL A 103 5.99 8.96 4.49
N TYR A 104 5.09 9.86 4.84
CA TYR A 104 4.65 10.91 3.95
C TYR A 104 5.56 12.12 4.08
N VAL A 105 6.14 12.56 2.96
CA VAL A 105 7.02 13.72 2.86
C VAL A 105 6.29 14.80 2.06
N LYS A 106 5.93 15.88 2.75
CA LYS A 106 5.16 16.99 2.17
C LYS A 106 5.80 17.51 0.89
N ASN A 107 5.01 17.63 -0.17
CA ASN A 107 5.41 18.06 -1.51
C ASN A 107 6.44 17.15 -2.24
N LYS A 108 6.85 16.04 -1.65
CA LYS A 108 7.74 15.07 -2.30
C LYS A 108 7.05 13.74 -2.59
N GLY A 109 6.17 13.25 -1.72
CA GLY A 109 5.44 12.01 -1.95
C GLY A 109 5.32 11.12 -0.72
N LEU A 110 5.20 9.81 -0.96
CA LEU A 110 4.96 8.79 0.04
C LEU A 110 5.95 7.63 -0.14
N ILE A 111 6.50 7.15 0.96
CA ILE A 111 7.28 5.92 1.03
C ILE A 111 6.47 4.92 1.84
N VAL A 112 6.22 3.75 1.27
CA VAL A 112 5.53 2.64 1.92
C VAL A 112 6.51 1.50 2.15
N PHE A 113 6.64 1.07 3.38
CA PHE A 113 7.42 -0.10 3.79
C PHE A 113 6.44 -1.20 4.16
N ASP A 114 6.42 -2.26 3.39
CA ASP A 114 5.66 -3.47 3.67
C ASP A 114 6.62 -4.55 4.17
N SER A 115 6.53 -4.89 5.45
CA SER A 115 7.36 -5.90 6.09
C SER A 115 6.55 -7.17 6.31
N PHE A 116 7.10 -8.29 5.89
CA PHE A 116 6.51 -9.61 6.04
C PHE A 116 7.43 -10.45 6.92
N SER A 117 6.91 -10.98 8.03
CA SER A 117 7.66 -11.80 8.97
C SER A 117 6.98 -13.13 9.24
N ASN A 118 7.77 -14.11 9.73
CA ASN A 118 7.41 -15.51 9.88
C ASN A 118 7.19 -16.21 8.52
N ILE A 119 8.05 -15.92 7.55
CA ILE A 119 8.07 -16.58 6.25
C ILE A 119 8.87 -17.88 6.39
N GLU A 120 8.19 -19.03 6.24
CA GLU A 120 8.78 -20.38 6.41
C GLU A 120 8.89 -21.14 5.08
N SER A 121 8.31 -20.63 4.01
CA SER A 121 8.34 -21.23 2.68
C SER A 121 8.11 -20.16 1.61
N THR A 122 8.37 -20.50 0.35
CA THR A 122 8.07 -19.61 -0.79
C THR A 122 6.65 -19.06 -0.67
N THR A 123 6.55 -17.74 -0.62
CA THR A 123 5.32 -17.00 -0.38
C THR A 123 5.14 -15.93 -1.45
N ASN A 124 4.03 -16.01 -2.17
CA ASN A 124 3.68 -15.00 -3.16
C ASN A 124 3.07 -13.78 -2.47
N ILE A 125 3.62 -12.61 -2.75
CA ILE A 125 3.13 -11.31 -2.29
C ILE A 125 2.68 -10.51 -3.51
N GLN A 126 1.47 -9.96 -3.46
CA GLN A 126 0.97 -8.99 -4.44
C GLN A 126 0.61 -7.71 -3.71
N LEU A 127 1.24 -6.59 -4.08
CA LEU A 127 0.85 -5.26 -3.61
C LEU A 127 -0.12 -4.66 -4.62
N LEU A 128 -1.30 -4.26 -4.18
CA LEU A 128 -2.35 -3.71 -5.03
C LEU A 128 -2.40 -2.19 -4.87
N TRP A 129 -2.42 -1.49 -6.02
CA TRP A 129 -2.52 -0.03 -6.08
C TRP A 129 -3.62 0.37 -7.07
N HIS A 130 -4.80 0.74 -6.55
CA HIS A 130 -5.94 1.17 -7.33
C HIS A 130 -5.78 2.64 -7.70
N MET A 131 -5.73 2.92 -9.00
CA MET A 131 -5.57 4.29 -9.49
C MET A 131 -6.93 4.89 -9.84
N HIS A 132 -6.99 6.23 -9.80
CA HIS A 132 -8.18 6.94 -10.27
C HIS A 132 -8.50 6.55 -11.73
N PRO A 133 -9.78 6.42 -12.14
CA PRO A 133 -10.16 6.06 -13.51
C PRO A 133 -9.50 6.88 -14.61
N ASP A 134 -9.20 8.15 -14.35
CA ASP A 134 -8.52 9.07 -15.29
C ASP A 134 -6.99 8.89 -15.35
N CYS A 135 -6.43 7.91 -14.63
CA CYS A 135 -5.00 7.66 -14.64
C CYS A 135 -4.58 6.82 -15.85
N ASP A 136 -3.47 7.22 -16.46
CA ASP A 136 -2.75 6.47 -17.49
C ASP A 136 -1.35 6.13 -17.03
N PHE A 137 -0.88 4.92 -17.36
CA PHE A 137 0.47 4.45 -17.04
C PHE A 137 1.41 4.59 -18.24
N SER A 138 2.70 4.83 -17.98
CA SER A 138 3.78 4.61 -18.95
C SER A 138 3.95 3.12 -19.25
N ASP A 139 4.62 2.78 -20.37
CA ASP A 139 4.83 1.39 -20.81
C ASP A 139 5.58 0.52 -19.79
N ASP A 140 6.44 1.15 -18.98
CA ASP A 140 7.22 0.48 -17.92
C ASP A 140 6.56 0.57 -16.53
N TYR A 141 5.33 1.11 -16.46
CA TYR A 141 4.57 1.33 -15.22
C TYR A 141 5.27 2.19 -14.17
N SER A 142 6.31 2.93 -14.54
CA SER A 142 7.08 3.78 -13.61
C SER A 142 6.50 5.18 -13.45
N GLU A 143 5.65 5.63 -14.37
CA GLU A 143 4.99 6.93 -14.34
C GLU A 143 3.48 6.75 -14.48
N VAL A 144 2.74 7.50 -13.65
CA VAL A 144 1.27 7.56 -13.70
C VAL A 144 0.87 9.01 -13.88
N SER A 145 0.10 9.26 -14.93
CA SER A 145 -0.43 10.60 -15.24
C SER A 145 -1.93 10.69 -14.95
N ASN A 146 -2.38 11.85 -14.49
CA ASN A 146 -3.78 12.20 -14.30
C ASN A 146 -4.00 13.67 -14.68
N ALA A 147 -4.64 13.92 -15.83
CA ALA A 147 -5.06 15.25 -16.29
C ALA A 147 -3.96 16.34 -16.13
N GLY A 148 -2.76 16.05 -16.66
CA GLY A 148 -1.62 16.98 -16.68
C GLY A 148 -0.79 17.04 -15.41
N SER A 149 -1.07 16.19 -14.41
CA SER A 149 -0.22 15.92 -13.26
C SER A 149 0.32 14.51 -13.36
N CYS A 150 1.49 14.23 -12.79
CA CYS A 150 2.05 12.87 -12.74
C CYS A 150 2.71 12.57 -11.40
N ILE A 151 2.77 11.28 -11.08
CA ILE A 151 3.59 10.71 -10.01
C ILE A 151 4.48 9.62 -10.61
N TRP A 152 5.58 9.31 -9.92
CA TRP A 152 6.48 8.22 -10.28
C TRP A 152 6.43 7.13 -9.22
N ILE A 153 6.43 5.86 -9.68
CA ILE A 153 6.38 4.68 -8.82
C ILE A 153 7.66 3.89 -9.02
N ARG A 154 8.33 3.53 -7.95
CA ARG A 154 9.47 2.61 -7.98
C ARG A 154 9.51 1.74 -6.73
N ASN A 155 10.10 0.57 -6.86
CA ASN A 155 10.28 -0.39 -5.78
C ASN A 155 11.77 -0.58 -5.49
N ASN A 156 12.11 -1.02 -4.27
CA ASN A 156 13.47 -1.41 -3.89
C ASN A 156 13.87 -2.79 -4.44
N MET A 157 12.88 -3.59 -4.85
CA MET A 157 13.05 -4.94 -5.37
C MET A 157 12.53 -5.02 -6.80
N ASN A 158 13.03 -6.00 -7.55
CA ASN A 158 12.51 -6.29 -8.87
C ASN A 158 11.21 -7.10 -8.73
N THR A 159 10.08 -6.46 -8.96
CA THR A 159 8.75 -7.06 -8.93
C THR A 159 8.22 -7.27 -10.34
N GLU A 160 7.40 -8.29 -10.54
CA GLU A 160 6.60 -8.40 -11.76
C GLU A 160 5.43 -7.44 -11.66
N LYS A 161 5.25 -6.62 -12.69
CA LYS A 161 4.21 -5.59 -12.73
C LYS A 161 3.20 -5.89 -13.82
N GLU A 162 1.92 -5.78 -13.46
CA GLU A 162 0.84 -5.73 -14.44
C GLU A 162 -0.18 -4.65 -14.07
N VAL A 163 -0.86 -4.11 -15.05
CA VAL A 163 -2.00 -3.20 -14.86
C VAL A 163 -3.24 -3.84 -15.44
N VAL A 164 -4.25 -3.99 -14.58
CA VAL A 164 -5.55 -4.53 -14.95
C VAL A 164 -6.64 -3.48 -14.75
N SER A 165 -7.71 -3.54 -15.53
CA SER A 165 -8.85 -2.62 -15.42
C SER A 165 -10.12 -3.31 -15.88
N GLY A 166 -11.15 -3.29 -15.04
CA GLY A 166 -12.48 -3.76 -15.39
C GLY A 166 -12.58 -5.27 -15.65
N ILE A 167 -11.76 -6.09 -15.02
CA ILE A 167 -11.79 -7.55 -15.19
C ILE A 167 -13.02 -8.13 -14.50
N GLU A 168 -13.81 -8.88 -15.24
CA GLU A 168 -14.97 -9.63 -14.74
C GLU A 168 -14.66 -11.12 -14.58
N GLY A 169 -15.61 -11.89 -14.05
CA GLY A 169 -15.51 -13.34 -13.93
C GLY A 169 -15.29 -13.82 -12.50
N GLU A 170 -14.52 -14.89 -12.35
CA GLU A 170 -14.29 -15.54 -11.05
C GLU A 170 -13.38 -14.72 -10.15
N SER A 171 -12.40 -14.04 -10.72
CA SER A 171 -11.43 -13.16 -10.02
C SER A 171 -11.55 -11.72 -10.54
N PRO A 172 -12.60 -11.00 -10.13
CA PRO A 172 -12.83 -9.63 -10.60
C PRO A 172 -11.75 -8.70 -10.04
N GLN A 173 -11.25 -7.74 -10.88
CA GLN A 173 -10.24 -6.78 -10.48
C GLN A 173 -10.36 -5.48 -11.30
N GLY A 174 -9.86 -4.36 -10.72
CA GLY A 174 -9.80 -3.08 -11.40
C GLY A 174 -11.16 -2.39 -11.54
N TRP A 175 -11.96 -2.36 -10.48
CA TRP A 175 -13.24 -1.67 -10.42
C TRP A 175 -13.29 -0.69 -9.26
N VAL A 176 -13.99 0.44 -9.45
CA VAL A 176 -14.34 1.39 -8.40
C VAL A 176 -15.85 1.65 -8.39
N THR A 177 -16.39 2.02 -7.22
CA THR A 177 -17.80 2.43 -7.11
C THR A 177 -17.89 3.95 -6.95
N PRO A 178 -18.27 4.70 -7.99
CA PRO A 178 -18.49 6.15 -7.86
C PRO A 178 -19.78 6.49 -7.10
N GLY A 179 -20.61 5.50 -6.81
CA GLY A 179 -21.85 5.65 -6.05
C GLY A 179 -22.60 4.32 -5.87
N ILE A 180 -23.66 4.34 -5.04
CA ILE A 180 -24.42 3.14 -4.71
C ILE A 180 -24.93 2.44 -5.97
N GLY A 181 -24.46 1.19 -6.18
CA GLY A 181 -24.88 0.34 -7.28
C GLY A 181 -24.28 0.66 -8.63
N LEU A 182 -23.40 1.63 -8.71
CA LEU A 182 -22.60 1.95 -9.89
C LEU A 182 -21.22 1.30 -9.76
N LYS A 183 -20.61 0.97 -10.88
CA LYS A 183 -19.20 0.56 -10.96
C LYS A 183 -18.60 1.08 -12.25
N GLU A 184 -17.35 1.44 -12.23
CA GLU A 184 -16.57 1.79 -13.40
C GLU A 184 -15.19 1.14 -13.34
N PRO A 185 -14.56 0.85 -14.48
CA PRO A 185 -13.19 0.36 -14.51
C PRO A 185 -12.22 1.37 -13.91
N CYS A 186 -11.26 0.90 -13.13
CA CYS A 186 -10.11 1.72 -12.69
C CYS A 186 -8.81 0.94 -12.91
N PRO A 187 -7.75 1.59 -13.38
CA PRO A 187 -6.45 0.94 -13.51
C PRO A 187 -5.96 0.51 -12.14
N THR A 188 -5.57 -0.75 -12.01
CA THR A 188 -5.00 -1.31 -10.78
C THR A 188 -3.64 -1.89 -11.12
N LEU A 189 -2.58 -1.29 -10.56
CA LEU A 189 -1.23 -1.84 -10.62
C LEU A 189 -1.11 -2.97 -9.60
N ILE A 190 -0.64 -4.12 -10.06
CA ILE A 190 -0.33 -5.30 -9.25
C ILE A 190 1.17 -5.51 -9.32
N ASP A 191 1.84 -5.34 -8.19
CA ASP A 191 3.27 -5.64 -8.01
C ASP A 191 3.41 -7.01 -7.36
N SER A 192 3.93 -8.00 -8.07
CA SER A 192 4.05 -9.37 -7.59
C SER A 192 5.49 -9.79 -7.38
N ILE A 193 5.75 -10.53 -6.30
CA ILE A 193 7.04 -11.12 -5.99
C ILE A 193 6.88 -12.37 -5.13
N ASP A 194 7.72 -13.37 -5.36
CA ASP A 194 7.88 -14.51 -4.46
C ASP A 194 9.03 -14.26 -3.50
N ILE A 195 8.79 -14.47 -2.20
CA ILE A 195 9.78 -14.32 -1.13
C ILE A 195 9.97 -15.66 -0.40
N GLU A 196 11.16 -15.92 0.13
CA GLU A 196 11.51 -17.17 0.84
C GLU A 196 11.93 -16.94 2.28
N GLU A 197 12.09 -15.68 2.69
CA GLU A 197 12.47 -15.27 4.04
C GLU A 197 11.79 -13.96 4.43
N ASP A 198 11.89 -13.59 5.68
CA ASP A 198 11.38 -12.31 6.18
C ASP A 198 11.93 -11.17 5.34
N THR A 199 11.03 -10.38 4.77
CA THR A 199 11.35 -9.43 3.69
C THR A 199 10.67 -8.09 3.92
N VAL A 200 11.31 -7.02 3.44
CA VAL A 200 10.73 -5.68 3.36
C VAL A 200 10.70 -5.21 1.92
N ILE A 201 9.51 -4.97 1.43
CA ILE A 201 9.27 -4.34 0.14
C ILE A 201 9.03 -2.86 0.37
N VAL A 202 9.75 -2.00 -0.36
CA VAL A 202 9.57 -0.55 -0.26
C VAL A 202 9.08 -0.01 -1.58
N THR A 203 7.92 0.65 -1.53
CA THR A 203 7.33 1.34 -2.66
C THR A 203 7.42 2.84 -2.45
N TYR A 204 7.92 3.55 -3.45
CA TYR A 204 8.02 5.00 -3.47
C TYR A 204 6.99 5.55 -4.45
N PHE A 205 6.17 6.49 -3.98
CA PHE A 205 5.27 7.30 -4.80
C PHE A 205 5.81 8.72 -4.77
N GLU A 206 6.44 9.16 -5.84
CA GLU A 206 7.18 10.40 -5.90
C GLU A 206 6.40 11.46 -6.70
N TYR A 207 6.32 12.68 -6.18
CA TYR A 207 5.67 13.80 -6.89
C TYR A 207 6.54 14.42 -7.98
N GLU A 208 7.85 14.18 -7.93
CA GLU A 208 8.81 14.50 -8.96
C GLU A 208 9.79 13.33 -9.06
N LYS A 209 10.23 13.02 -10.26
CA LYS A 209 11.09 11.85 -10.51
C LYS A 209 12.34 11.88 -9.64
N ASN A 210 12.57 10.81 -8.88
CA ASN A 210 13.71 10.62 -7.99
C ASN A 210 13.80 11.63 -6.81
N CYS A 211 12.73 12.35 -6.47
CA CYS A 211 12.77 13.33 -5.36
C CYS A 211 12.92 12.69 -3.97
N LEU A 212 12.69 11.37 -3.86
CA LEU A 212 12.89 10.58 -2.65
C LEU A 212 14.11 9.63 -2.75
N GLN A 213 14.99 9.82 -3.73
CA GLN A 213 16.13 8.93 -3.98
C GLN A 213 17.07 8.81 -2.77
N ASN A 214 17.29 9.89 -2.05
CA ASN A 214 18.18 9.90 -0.88
C ASN A 214 17.64 9.05 0.29
N PHE A 215 16.35 8.73 0.30
CA PHE A 215 15.76 7.84 1.31
C PHE A 215 16.06 6.36 1.06
N SER A 216 16.48 5.96 -0.14
CA SER A 216 16.90 4.58 -0.41
C SER A 216 18.21 4.21 0.30
N GLU A 217 19.10 5.17 0.56
CA GLU A 217 20.34 4.94 1.31
C GLU A 217 20.08 4.63 2.81
N LEU A 218 18.91 4.98 3.32
CA LEU A 218 18.50 4.66 4.68
C LEU A 218 18.19 3.16 4.87
N GLN A 219 17.83 2.45 3.80
CA GLN A 219 17.50 1.03 3.83
C GLN A 219 18.73 0.13 4.07
N GLU A 220 19.86 0.42 3.45
CA GLU A 220 21.06 -0.41 3.56
C GLU A 220 21.60 -0.48 5.00
N LYS A 221 21.26 0.48 5.84
CA LYS A 221 21.68 0.55 7.23
C LYS A 221 20.76 -0.19 8.21
N THR A 222 19.53 -0.52 7.77
CA THR A 222 18.49 -1.10 8.64
C THR A 222 18.35 -2.64 8.50
N GLN A 223 19.01 -3.27 7.55
CA GLN A 223 18.95 -4.72 7.32
C GLN A 223 19.69 -5.60 8.35
N ARG A 224 20.24 -5.03 9.40
CA ARG A 224 20.82 -5.78 10.52
C ARG A 224 19.93 -5.72 11.75
N ILE A 225 18.93 -6.58 11.81
CA ILE A 225 18.21 -6.88 13.05
C ILE A 225 18.71 -8.22 13.54
N ASP A 226 19.33 -8.22 14.72
CA ASP A 226 19.77 -9.41 15.42
C ASP A 226 18.59 -10.37 15.67
N LYS A 227 18.81 -11.64 15.33
CA LYS A 227 17.85 -12.75 15.48
C LYS A 227 17.67 -13.23 16.93
N ASP A 228 17.82 -12.39 17.93
CA ASP A 228 17.66 -12.82 19.32
C ASP A 228 16.55 -12.04 20.05
N ASP A 229 15.62 -12.85 20.53
CA ASP A 229 14.48 -12.61 21.42
C ASP A 229 13.07 -12.43 20.83
N SER A 230 12.33 -13.46 21.22
CA SER A 230 10.89 -13.71 21.10
C SER A 230 9.96 -12.51 21.29
N GLU A 231 8.94 -12.44 20.42
CA GLU A 231 7.65 -11.75 20.58
C GLU A 231 7.57 -10.21 20.46
N GLN A 232 8.59 -9.52 20.05
CA GLN A 232 8.45 -8.10 19.71
C GLN A 232 8.46 -7.90 18.19
N VAL A 233 7.36 -7.34 17.66
CA VAL A 233 7.39 -6.65 16.35
C VAL A 233 8.40 -5.54 16.51
N VAL A 234 9.61 -5.71 15.95
CA VAL A 234 10.67 -4.70 16.07
C VAL A 234 10.27 -3.52 15.19
N PRO A 235 10.00 -2.35 15.76
CA PRO A 235 9.71 -1.17 14.95
C PRO A 235 10.91 -0.88 14.05
N PHE A 236 10.69 -0.62 12.78
CA PHE A 236 11.74 -0.12 11.89
C PHE A 236 12.31 1.17 12.48
N GLY A 237 13.51 1.06 13.06
CA GLY A 237 14.18 2.20 13.68
C GLY A 237 14.72 3.18 12.65
N PHE A 238 13.87 4.07 12.13
CA PHE A 238 14.38 5.30 11.53
C PHE A 238 14.85 6.20 12.66
N ASN A 239 16.13 6.53 12.68
CA ASN A 239 16.62 7.60 13.52
C ASN A 239 16.10 8.92 12.95
N GLU A 240 15.24 9.62 13.69
CA GLU A 240 14.60 10.89 13.28
C GLU A 240 15.62 11.92 12.79
N SER A 241 16.80 11.99 13.44
CA SER A 241 17.92 12.86 13.03
C SER A 241 18.47 12.54 11.64
N THR A 242 18.27 11.32 11.14
CA THR A 242 18.70 10.91 9.80
C THR A 242 17.73 11.41 8.74
N ILE A 243 16.42 11.44 9.03
CA ILE A 243 15.40 11.95 8.09
C ILE A 243 15.57 13.45 7.87
N GLU A 244 15.82 14.24 8.93
CA GLU A 244 16.03 15.69 8.84
C GLU A 244 17.25 16.05 7.99
N LYS A 245 18.32 15.26 8.05
CA LYS A 245 19.54 15.45 7.26
C LYS A 245 19.33 15.31 5.75
N TYR A 246 18.33 14.54 5.31
CA TYR A 246 18.03 14.33 3.90
C TYR A 246 16.95 15.29 3.36
N LEU A 247 16.34 16.10 4.22
CA LEU A 247 15.37 17.14 3.83
C LEU A 247 15.98 18.52 3.64
N SER A 248 17.19 18.75 4.18
CA SER A 248 17.98 19.97 4.01
C SER A 248 18.78 19.92 2.71
#